data_1c4980a40e65f7ab66818713c4830c1e
#
_entry.id   1c4980a40e65f7ab66818713c4830c1e
#
_cell.length_a   1.000
_cell.length_b   1.000
_cell.length_c   1.000
_cell.angle_alpha   90.00
_cell.angle_beta   90.00
_cell.angle_gamma   90.00
#
_symmetry.space_group_name_H-M   'P 1'
#
loop_
_entity.id
_entity.type
_entity.pdbx_description
1 polymer ?
#
loop_
_entity_poly.entity_id
_entity_poly.type
_entity_poly.pdbx_seq_one_letter_code
_entity_poly.pdbx_strand_id
1 'polypeptide(L)'
;MIILFNKPYGVLSQFTPEAGHRALDEFGFPPGVYAAGRLDHDSEGALLLTDDGQLIKRLLDPKNAHPRTYLAQVDGEITDEALLKLSKGVVIKGYHTRPCKAERVLPPEKLWERVPPIRYRANIPPSWVRLTLTEGKNRQVRHMTAAVGFPTLRLIRVQIGDLSLGSLQPGEWKIVK
;
A
#
# COMPACT_ATOMS: atom_id res chain seq x y z
N MET A 1 -13.71 -10.04 14.99
CA MET A 1 -12.26 -10.31 14.83
C MET A 1 -11.70 -9.43 13.73
N ILE A 2 -10.61 -8.74 14.01
CA ILE A 2 -9.86 -7.98 13.00
C ILE A 2 -8.43 -8.49 13.00
N ILE A 3 -7.95 -8.83 11.81
CA ILE A 3 -6.59 -9.32 11.58
C ILE A 3 -5.82 -8.28 10.79
N LEU A 4 -4.61 -7.98 11.23
CA LEU A 4 -3.63 -7.20 10.47
C LEU A 4 -2.61 -8.17 9.87
N PHE A 5 -2.51 -8.15 8.56
CA PHE A 5 -1.63 -9.01 7.77
C PHE A 5 -0.60 -8.18 7.03
N ASN A 6 0.64 -8.63 7.01
CA ASN A 6 1.66 -8.07 6.14
C ASN A 6 1.68 -8.89 4.85
N LYS A 7 0.97 -8.40 3.85
CA LYS A 7 0.82 -9.08 2.56
C LYS A 7 2.13 -9.02 1.77
N PRO A 8 2.70 -10.18 1.39
CA PRO A 8 3.88 -10.19 0.54
C PRO A 8 3.61 -9.69 -0.88
N TYR A 9 4.66 -9.28 -1.56
CA TYR A 9 4.62 -9.01 -2.99
C TYR A 9 4.16 -10.28 -3.75
N GLY A 10 3.33 -10.09 -4.76
CA GLY A 10 2.90 -11.17 -5.63
C GLY A 10 1.68 -11.95 -5.13
N VAL A 11 1.12 -11.56 -3.99
CA VAL A 11 -0.05 -12.23 -3.40
C VAL A 11 -1.31 -11.41 -3.64
N LEU A 12 -2.36 -12.07 -4.12
CA LEU A 12 -3.68 -11.44 -4.34
C LEU A 12 -4.41 -11.22 -3.01
N SER A 13 -5.24 -10.18 -2.95
CA SER A 13 -6.07 -9.87 -1.78
C SER A 13 -7.39 -10.68 -1.80
N GLN A 14 -7.29 -11.96 -2.08
CA GLN A 14 -8.42 -12.90 -2.16
C GLN A 14 -7.94 -14.31 -1.82
N PHE A 15 -8.89 -15.19 -1.51
CA PHE A 15 -8.55 -16.57 -1.11
C PHE A 15 -8.38 -17.52 -2.30
N THR A 16 -8.91 -17.17 -3.47
CA THR A 16 -8.80 -17.99 -4.68
C THR A 16 -7.61 -17.55 -5.53
N PRO A 17 -6.62 -18.43 -5.77
CA PRO A 17 -5.53 -18.11 -6.69
C PRO A 17 -6.04 -17.90 -8.12
N GLU A 18 -5.43 -16.96 -8.84
CA GLU A 18 -5.76 -16.68 -10.25
C GLU A 18 -4.50 -16.34 -11.03
N ALA A 19 -4.49 -16.66 -12.32
CA ALA A 19 -3.48 -16.24 -13.29
C ALA A 19 -2.03 -16.49 -12.83
N GLY A 20 -1.79 -17.59 -12.12
CA GLY A 20 -0.46 -17.93 -11.62
C GLY A 20 -0.01 -17.14 -10.40
N HIS A 21 -0.87 -16.29 -9.82
CA HIS A 21 -0.57 -15.55 -8.60
C HIS A 21 -0.99 -16.32 -7.37
N ARG A 22 -0.18 -16.19 -6.30
CA ARG A 22 -0.50 -16.70 -4.97
C ARG A 22 -1.66 -15.90 -4.37
N ALA A 23 -2.34 -16.49 -3.40
CA ALA A 23 -3.51 -15.88 -2.76
C ALA A 23 -3.46 -16.04 -1.24
N LEU A 24 -4.48 -15.55 -0.55
CA LEU A 24 -4.54 -15.55 0.92
C LEU A 24 -4.74 -16.94 1.54
N ASP A 25 -5.08 -17.94 0.73
CA ASP A 25 -5.30 -19.31 1.20
C ASP A 25 -4.05 -19.99 1.80
N GLU A 26 -2.86 -19.43 1.54
CA GLU A 26 -1.59 -20.02 1.99
C GLU A 26 -1.17 -19.62 3.41
N PHE A 27 -1.85 -18.68 4.06
CA PHE A 27 -1.34 -18.03 5.27
C PHE A 27 -1.99 -18.48 6.57
N GLY A 28 -2.85 -19.49 6.52
CA GLY A 28 -3.41 -20.12 7.71
C GLY A 28 -4.41 -19.26 8.48
N PHE A 29 -5.12 -18.36 7.80
CA PHE A 29 -6.13 -17.53 8.45
C PHE A 29 -7.29 -18.36 9.03
N PRO A 30 -7.92 -17.89 10.13
CA PRO A 30 -9.13 -18.52 10.62
C PRO A 30 -10.22 -18.55 9.55
N PRO A 31 -11.11 -19.57 9.58
CA PRO A 31 -12.21 -19.63 8.62
C PRO A 31 -13.16 -18.44 8.81
N GLY A 32 -13.79 -18.02 7.72
CA GLY A 32 -14.82 -16.98 7.76
C GLY A 32 -14.32 -15.54 7.68
N VAL A 33 -13.00 -15.31 7.64
CA VAL A 33 -12.46 -13.95 7.47
C VAL A 33 -12.27 -13.64 5.98
N TYR A 34 -12.48 -12.39 5.63
CA TYR A 34 -12.30 -11.87 4.28
C TYR A 34 -11.52 -10.56 4.31
N ALA A 35 -10.89 -10.21 3.20
CA ALA A 35 -10.15 -8.97 3.09
C ALA A 35 -11.10 -7.76 3.16
N ALA A 36 -10.76 -6.82 4.03
CA ALA A 36 -11.44 -5.52 4.12
C ALA A 36 -10.68 -4.54 3.21
N GLY A 37 -11.15 -4.43 1.98
CA GLY A 37 -10.46 -3.69 0.94
C GLY A 37 -9.48 -4.57 0.18
N ARG A 38 -8.70 -3.92 -0.65
CA ARG A 38 -7.74 -4.62 -1.51
C ARG A 38 -6.39 -3.92 -1.46
N LEU A 39 -5.36 -4.70 -1.60
CA LEU A 39 -4.00 -4.23 -1.83
C LEU A 39 -3.51 -5.00 -3.06
N ASP A 40 -3.05 -4.29 -4.07
CA ASP A 40 -2.68 -4.90 -5.35
C ASP A 40 -1.65 -6.01 -5.18
N HIS A 41 -1.64 -6.98 -6.10
CA HIS A 41 -0.70 -8.10 -6.02
C HIS A 41 0.77 -7.64 -6.01
N ASP A 42 1.07 -6.56 -6.72
CA ASP A 42 2.42 -5.98 -6.81
C ASP A 42 2.71 -4.93 -5.73
N SER A 43 1.81 -4.76 -4.77
CA SER A 43 2.03 -3.94 -3.58
C SER A 43 2.20 -4.83 -2.36
N GLU A 44 2.86 -4.31 -1.33
CA GLU A 44 3.19 -5.03 -0.10
C GLU A 44 2.56 -4.35 1.11
N GLY A 45 2.44 -5.07 2.20
CA GLY A 45 2.18 -4.47 3.50
C GLY A 45 0.80 -4.70 4.07
N ALA A 46 0.30 -3.70 4.78
CA ALA A 46 -0.88 -3.82 5.63
C ALA A 46 -2.15 -4.13 4.85
N LEU A 47 -2.79 -5.24 5.20
CA LEU A 47 -4.11 -5.63 4.72
C LEU A 47 -4.92 -6.08 5.93
N LEU A 48 -6.13 -5.57 6.06
CA LEU A 48 -7.04 -6.00 7.13
C LEU A 48 -7.94 -7.13 6.65
N LEU A 49 -8.16 -8.11 7.51
CA LEU A 49 -9.14 -9.16 7.28
C LEU A 49 -10.08 -9.21 8.47
N THR A 50 -11.33 -9.54 8.23
CA THR A 50 -12.33 -9.61 9.30
C THR A 50 -13.46 -10.56 8.91
N ASP A 51 -14.14 -11.10 9.93
CA ASP A 51 -15.38 -11.87 9.78
C ASP A 51 -16.63 -10.98 9.87
N ASP A 52 -16.48 -9.69 10.09
CA ASP A 52 -17.57 -8.73 10.24
C ASP A 52 -17.83 -7.96 8.93
N GLY A 53 -18.87 -8.37 8.19
CA GLY A 53 -19.24 -7.72 6.92
C GLY A 53 -19.65 -6.25 7.09
N GLN A 54 -20.19 -5.87 8.24
CA GLN A 54 -20.54 -4.48 8.53
C GLN A 54 -19.29 -3.62 8.65
N LEU A 55 -18.25 -4.15 9.30
CA LEU A 55 -16.96 -3.47 9.42
C LEU A 55 -16.32 -3.27 8.04
N ILE A 56 -16.40 -4.29 7.16
CA ILE A 56 -15.90 -4.18 5.79
C ILE A 56 -16.58 -3.01 5.08
N LYS A 57 -17.89 -2.91 5.16
CA LYS A 57 -18.66 -1.81 4.54
C LYS A 57 -18.21 -0.45 5.08
N ARG A 58 -18.04 -0.32 6.39
CA ARG A 58 -17.61 0.95 7.00
C ARG A 58 -16.20 1.35 6.57
N LEU A 59 -15.29 0.39 6.51
CA LEU A 59 -13.90 0.65 6.10
C LEU A 59 -13.78 1.05 4.63
N LEU A 60 -14.67 0.53 3.78
CA LEU A 60 -14.66 0.82 2.35
C LEU A 60 -15.46 2.08 1.99
N ASP A 61 -16.29 2.60 2.90
CA ASP A 61 -17.11 3.77 2.62
C ASP A 61 -16.24 5.01 2.50
N PRO A 62 -16.24 5.69 1.33
CA PRO A 62 -15.46 6.91 1.14
C PRO A 62 -15.78 8.03 2.13
N LYS A 63 -16.95 8.03 2.72
CA LYS A 63 -17.37 9.02 3.72
C LYS A 63 -16.55 8.94 5.00
N ASN A 64 -15.98 7.79 5.32
CA ASN A 64 -15.23 7.58 6.55
C ASN A 64 -13.76 8.02 6.43
N ALA A 65 -13.27 8.27 5.22
CA ALA A 65 -11.97 8.89 4.94
C ALA A 65 -10.80 8.38 5.83
N HIS A 66 -10.74 7.06 6.07
CA HIS A 66 -9.67 6.48 6.89
C HIS A 66 -8.30 6.74 6.26
N PRO A 67 -7.33 7.29 7.02
CA PRO A 67 -6.01 7.53 6.47
C PRO A 67 -5.27 6.22 6.23
N ARG A 68 -4.52 6.18 5.13
CA ARG A 68 -3.64 5.07 4.78
C ARG A 68 -2.27 5.64 4.46
N THR A 69 -1.25 5.08 5.08
CA THR A 69 0.12 5.56 4.90
C THR A 69 0.92 4.55 4.10
N TYR A 70 1.59 5.06 3.08
CA TYR A 70 2.40 4.27 2.16
C TYR A 70 3.85 4.73 2.20
N LEU A 71 4.77 3.79 2.03
CA LEU A 71 6.15 4.07 1.64
C LEU A 71 6.31 3.66 0.18
N ALA A 72 6.67 4.63 -0.65
CA ALA A 72 6.91 4.39 -2.07
C ALA A 72 8.39 4.61 -2.38
N GLN A 73 9.03 3.57 -2.91
CA GLN A 73 10.35 3.75 -3.53
C GLN A 73 10.09 4.14 -4.98
N VAL A 74 10.57 5.32 -5.36
CA VAL A 74 10.33 5.88 -6.69
C VAL A 74 11.61 5.91 -7.51
N ASP A 75 11.45 5.88 -8.83
CA ASP A 75 12.56 5.96 -9.77
C ASP A 75 13.08 7.39 -9.82
N GLY A 76 14.31 7.58 -9.40
CA GLY A 76 14.95 8.88 -9.35
C GLY A 76 14.86 9.56 -7.98
N GLU A 77 15.57 10.67 -7.87
CA GLU A 77 15.61 11.47 -6.64
C GLU A 77 14.49 12.51 -6.68
N ILE A 78 13.42 12.25 -5.95
CA ILE A 78 12.23 13.09 -6.00
C ILE A 78 12.52 14.51 -5.53
N THR A 79 11.93 15.49 -6.23
CA THR A 79 12.16 16.92 -5.98
C THR A 79 11.09 17.50 -5.04
N ASP A 80 11.44 18.61 -4.41
CA ASP A 80 10.47 19.34 -3.56
C ASP A 80 9.26 19.81 -4.37
N GLU A 81 9.47 20.20 -5.63
CA GLU A 81 8.39 20.59 -6.54
C GLU A 81 7.41 19.42 -6.75
N ALA A 82 7.92 18.22 -7.00
CA ALA A 82 7.08 17.04 -7.17
C ALA A 82 6.31 16.70 -5.90
N LEU A 83 6.96 16.78 -4.74
CA LEU A 83 6.32 16.56 -3.44
C LEU A 83 5.19 17.55 -3.20
N LEU A 84 5.40 18.80 -3.54
CA LEU A 84 4.37 19.84 -3.39
C LEU A 84 3.17 19.55 -4.29
N LYS A 85 3.40 19.14 -5.54
CA LYS A 85 2.33 18.75 -6.47
C LYS A 85 1.54 17.57 -5.92
N LEU A 86 2.21 16.55 -5.40
CA LEU A 86 1.55 15.40 -4.79
C LEU A 86 0.66 15.84 -3.62
N SER A 87 1.16 16.71 -2.75
CA SER A 87 0.43 17.15 -1.56
C SER A 87 -0.81 17.97 -1.88
N LYS A 88 -0.78 18.76 -2.95
CA LYS A 88 -1.92 19.56 -3.41
C LYS A 88 -2.95 18.75 -4.19
N GLY A 89 -2.56 17.59 -4.70
CA GLY A 89 -3.36 16.75 -5.56
C GLY A 89 -2.96 16.91 -7.02
N VAL A 90 -3.09 15.81 -7.75
CA VAL A 90 -2.75 15.73 -9.18
C VAL A 90 -3.90 15.09 -9.93
N VAL A 91 -3.93 15.30 -11.24
CA VAL A 91 -4.95 14.67 -12.09
C VAL A 91 -4.42 13.30 -12.54
N ILE A 92 -5.20 12.26 -12.22
CA ILE A 92 -4.94 10.88 -12.66
C ILE A 92 -6.19 10.35 -13.35
N LYS A 93 -6.05 9.94 -14.61
CA LYS A 93 -7.17 9.40 -15.41
C LYS A 93 -8.43 10.27 -15.32
N GLY A 94 -8.27 11.60 -15.43
CA GLY A 94 -9.39 12.55 -15.37
C GLY A 94 -9.93 12.85 -13.98
N TYR A 95 -9.36 12.25 -12.94
CA TYR A 95 -9.74 12.48 -11.55
C TYR A 95 -8.69 13.33 -10.84
N HIS A 96 -9.13 14.40 -10.18
CA HIS A 96 -8.24 15.24 -9.37
C HIS A 96 -8.16 14.67 -7.95
N THR A 97 -6.99 14.21 -7.55
CA THR A 97 -6.81 13.60 -6.22
C THR A 97 -6.96 14.63 -5.11
N ARG A 98 -7.40 14.16 -3.94
CA ARG A 98 -7.51 15.02 -2.74
C ARG A 98 -6.12 15.41 -2.26
N PRO A 99 -6.01 16.57 -1.56
CA PRO A 99 -4.78 16.90 -0.87
C PRO A 99 -4.35 15.76 0.06
N CYS A 100 -3.07 15.54 0.14
CA CYS A 100 -2.50 14.48 0.98
C CYS A 100 -1.20 14.95 1.61
N LYS A 101 -0.65 14.14 2.51
CA LYS A 101 0.70 14.37 3.02
C LYS A 101 1.68 13.63 2.12
N ALA A 102 2.72 14.31 1.67
CA ALA A 102 3.79 13.70 0.87
C ALA A 102 5.12 14.29 1.32
N GLU A 103 6.03 13.43 1.75
CA GLU A 103 7.34 13.86 2.25
C GLU A 103 8.41 12.85 1.83
N ARG A 104 9.60 13.37 1.54
CA ARG A 104 10.76 12.52 1.32
C ARG A 104 11.18 11.94 2.67
N VAL A 105 11.52 10.64 2.68
CA VAL A 105 12.04 9.95 3.86
C VAL A 105 13.31 9.21 3.50
N LEU A 106 14.13 8.91 4.51
CA LEU A 106 15.27 8.04 4.34
C LEU A 106 14.80 6.62 4.08
N PRO A 107 15.62 5.77 3.42
CA PRO A 107 15.27 4.35 3.28
C PRO A 107 14.91 3.76 4.65
N PRO A 108 13.81 2.99 4.74
CA PRO A 108 13.41 2.41 6.02
C PRO A 108 14.48 1.48 6.59
N GLU A 109 14.77 1.62 7.87
CA GLU A 109 15.68 0.70 8.56
C GLU A 109 14.98 -0.65 8.74
N LYS A 110 15.75 -1.74 8.66
CA LYS A 110 15.26 -3.11 8.87
C LYS A 110 14.10 -3.50 7.95
N LEU A 111 14.02 -2.87 6.78
CA LEU A 111 13.02 -3.25 5.78
C LEU A 111 13.40 -4.62 5.19
N TRP A 112 12.40 -5.51 5.11
CA TRP A 112 12.59 -6.81 4.43
C TRP A 112 12.90 -6.60 2.96
N GLU A 113 13.63 -7.53 2.37
CA GLU A 113 13.88 -7.51 0.93
C GLU A 113 12.64 -8.02 0.18
N ARG A 114 12.33 -7.35 -0.93
CA ARG A 114 11.27 -7.83 -1.81
C ARG A 114 11.74 -9.03 -2.61
N VAL A 115 10.90 -10.03 -2.73
CA VAL A 115 11.16 -11.21 -3.57
C VAL A 115 10.06 -11.28 -4.63
N PRO A 116 10.38 -11.16 -5.93
CA PRO A 116 11.71 -10.88 -6.51
C PRO A 116 12.18 -9.44 -6.23
N PRO A 117 13.49 -9.17 -6.31
CA PRO A 117 13.98 -7.81 -6.10
C PRO A 117 13.50 -6.85 -7.18
N ILE A 118 13.45 -5.57 -6.84
CA ILE A 118 13.08 -4.54 -7.81
C ILE A 118 14.15 -4.39 -8.87
N ARG A 119 13.72 -3.96 -10.07
CA ARG A 119 14.62 -3.57 -11.14
C ARG A 119 14.60 -2.06 -11.29
N TYR A 120 15.76 -1.44 -11.25
CA TYR A 120 15.90 -0.01 -11.49
C TYR A 120 17.18 0.26 -12.27
N ARG A 121 17.25 1.47 -12.87
CA ARG A 121 18.42 1.87 -13.64
C ARG A 121 19.59 2.14 -12.71
N ALA A 122 20.76 1.54 -13.00
CA ALA A 122 21.94 1.67 -12.16
C ALA A 122 22.43 3.11 -11.99
N ASN A 123 22.18 3.98 -12.98
CA ASN A 123 22.66 5.35 -13.00
C ASN A 123 21.72 6.38 -12.36
N ILE A 124 20.52 5.97 -11.97
CA ILE A 124 19.52 6.87 -11.34
C ILE A 124 19.17 6.29 -9.98
N PRO A 125 19.69 6.90 -8.90
CA PRO A 125 19.38 6.39 -7.56
C PRO A 125 17.89 6.59 -7.26
N PRO A 126 17.23 5.58 -6.69
CA PRO A 126 15.85 5.73 -6.23
C PRO A 126 15.79 6.57 -4.96
N SER A 127 14.60 7.07 -4.65
CA SER A 127 14.33 7.74 -3.39
C SER A 127 13.04 7.21 -2.77
N TRP A 128 12.82 7.53 -1.49
CA TRP A 128 11.67 7.06 -0.75
C TRP A 128 10.76 8.23 -0.39
N VAL A 129 9.45 8.00 -0.54
CA VAL A 129 8.41 8.99 -0.24
C VAL A 129 7.40 8.35 0.71
N ARG A 130 7.01 9.09 1.76
CA ARG A 130 5.87 8.71 2.59
C ARG A 130 4.66 9.49 2.14
N LEU A 131 3.58 8.79 1.80
CA LEU A 131 2.31 9.40 1.42
C LEU A 131 1.22 8.94 2.36
N THR A 132 0.42 9.88 2.87
CA THR A 132 -0.76 9.57 3.67
C THR A 132 -1.98 10.11 2.94
N LEU A 133 -2.85 9.18 2.50
CA LEU A 133 -4.03 9.48 1.71
C LEU A 133 -5.29 9.16 2.51
N THR A 134 -6.37 9.89 2.22
CA THR A 134 -7.70 9.64 2.79
C THR A 134 -8.67 9.08 1.77
N GLU A 135 -8.17 8.60 0.65
CA GLU A 135 -8.93 8.00 -0.44
C GLU A 135 -8.15 6.82 -1.02
N GLY A 136 -8.82 5.98 -1.78
CA GLY A 136 -8.17 4.81 -2.35
C GLY A 136 -8.71 4.47 -3.73
N LYS A 137 -8.39 5.30 -4.72
CA LYS A 137 -8.69 4.98 -6.12
C LYS A 137 -7.77 3.87 -6.60
N ASN A 138 -8.20 3.15 -7.63
CA ASN A 138 -7.42 2.04 -8.18
C ASN A 138 -6.01 2.49 -8.56
N ARG A 139 -5.00 1.86 -7.95
CA ARG A 139 -3.59 2.10 -8.17
C ARG A 139 -3.19 3.59 -8.02
N GLN A 140 -3.84 4.28 -7.10
CA GLN A 140 -3.74 5.74 -6.97
C GLN A 140 -2.31 6.24 -6.75
N VAL A 141 -1.58 5.67 -5.79
CA VAL A 141 -0.22 6.13 -5.49
C VAL A 141 0.68 5.97 -6.71
N ARG A 142 0.56 4.85 -7.43
CA ARG A 142 1.37 4.59 -8.63
C ARG A 142 1.08 5.60 -9.73
N HIS A 143 -0.18 5.94 -9.94
CA HIS A 143 -0.56 6.96 -10.92
C HIS A 143 -0.11 8.35 -10.50
N MET A 144 -0.21 8.67 -9.21
CA MET A 144 0.21 9.98 -8.70
C MET A 144 1.71 10.20 -8.87
N THR A 145 2.53 9.24 -8.47
CA THR A 145 3.98 9.37 -8.57
C THR A 145 4.44 9.44 -10.03
N ALA A 146 3.83 8.64 -10.89
CA ALA A 146 4.11 8.69 -12.33
C ALA A 146 3.73 10.06 -12.93
N ALA A 147 2.62 10.64 -12.49
CA ALA A 147 2.15 11.94 -12.98
C ALA A 147 3.14 13.08 -12.68
N VAL A 148 3.94 12.97 -11.62
CA VAL A 148 4.96 13.96 -11.29
C VAL A 148 6.36 13.56 -11.78
N GLY A 149 6.47 12.49 -12.56
CA GLY A 149 7.72 12.08 -13.20
C GLY A 149 8.61 11.13 -12.40
N PHE A 150 8.10 10.57 -11.30
CA PHE A 150 8.86 9.66 -10.43
C PHE A 150 8.07 8.38 -10.19
N PRO A 151 7.99 7.47 -11.20
CA PRO A 151 7.16 6.28 -11.06
C PRO A 151 7.59 5.38 -9.92
N THR A 152 6.62 4.73 -9.30
CA THR A 152 6.86 3.83 -8.17
C THR A 152 7.52 2.53 -8.62
N LEU A 153 8.62 2.18 -7.96
CA LEU A 153 9.32 0.89 -8.14
C LEU A 153 8.84 -0.14 -7.13
N ARG A 154 8.56 0.30 -5.90
CA ARG A 154 8.13 -0.55 -4.80
C ARG A 154 7.15 0.23 -3.93
N LEU A 155 6.03 -0.41 -3.57
CA LEU A 155 4.99 0.22 -2.77
C LEU A 155 4.62 -0.65 -1.59
N ILE A 156 4.70 -0.07 -0.39
CA ILE A 156 4.39 -0.74 0.86
C ILE A 156 3.36 0.09 1.62
N ARG A 157 2.20 -0.50 1.92
CA ARG A 157 1.26 0.16 2.82
C ARG A 157 1.64 -0.20 4.24
N VAL A 158 2.07 0.79 5.01
CA VAL A 158 2.62 0.57 6.35
C VAL A 158 1.63 0.80 7.46
N GLN A 159 0.52 1.49 7.17
CA GLN A 159 -0.48 1.82 8.19
C GLN A 159 -1.87 2.03 7.58
N ILE A 160 -2.88 1.57 8.29
CA ILE A 160 -4.30 1.80 7.98
C ILE A 160 -4.93 2.34 9.26
N GLY A 161 -5.39 3.61 9.23
CA GLY A 161 -5.87 4.26 10.44
C GLY A 161 -4.80 4.23 11.54
N ASP A 162 -5.12 3.69 12.69
CA ASP A 162 -4.19 3.56 13.82
C ASP A 162 -3.35 2.29 13.79
N LEU A 163 -3.61 1.39 12.84
CA LEU A 163 -2.98 0.08 12.79
C LEU A 163 -1.74 0.12 11.90
N SER A 164 -0.56 0.06 12.50
CA SER A 164 0.70 0.01 11.78
C SER A 164 1.27 -1.40 11.78
N LEU A 165 2.06 -1.72 10.75
CA LEU A 165 2.69 -3.04 10.62
C LEU A 165 3.61 -3.37 11.80
N GLY A 166 4.29 -2.37 12.37
CA GLY A 166 5.26 -2.61 13.43
C GLY A 166 6.34 -3.58 12.97
N SER A 167 6.51 -4.65 13.73
CA SER A 167 7.53 -5.68 13.47
C SER A 167 7.04 -6.87 12.63
N LEU A 168 5.79 -6.83 12.14
CA LEU A 168 5.28 -7.91 11.29
C LEU A 168 6.11 -8.06 10.02
N GLN A 169 6.58 -9.28 9.78
CA GLN A 169 7.33 -9.61 8.57
C GLN A 169 6.36 -10.09 7.46
N PRO A 170 6.80 -10.11 6.20
CA PRO A 170 5.93 -10.59 5.11
C PRO A 170 5.36 -11.96 5.40
N GLY A 171 4.05 -12.12 5.21
CA GLY A 171 3.35 -13.38 5.47
C GLY A 171 2.90 -13.57 6.90
N GLU A 172 3.31 -12.72 7.82
CA GLU A 172 2.86 -12.77 9.21
C GLU A 172 1.58 -11.98 9.42
N TRP A 173 0.79 -12.41 10.39
CA TRP A 173 -0.43 -11.72 10.76
C TRP A 173 -0.68 -11.82 12.26
N LYS A 174 -1.48 -10.91 12.78
CA LYS A 174 -1.91 -10.92 14.18
C LYS A 174 -3.36 -10.44 14.32
N ILE A 175 -4.03 -10.91 15.35
CA ILE A 175 -5.35 -10.42 15.70
C ILE A 175 -5.17 -9.10 16.46
N VAL A 176 -5.81 -8.03 15.98
CA VAL A 176 -5.69 -6.69 16.59
C VAL A 176 -6.97 -6.27 17.31
N LYS A 177 -8.08 -6.99 17.08
CA LYS A 177 -9.32 -6.73 17.80
C LYS A 177 -10.32 -7.89 17.70
#